data_1cfdf5284afb7f94174e637dea058473
#
_entry.id   1cfdf5284afb7f94174e637dea058473
#
_cell.length_a   1.000
_cell.length_b   1.000
_cell.length_c   1.000
_cell.angle_alpha   90.00
_cell.angle_beta   90.00
_cell.angle_gamma   90.00
#
_symmetry.space_group_name_H-M   'P 1'
#
loop_
_entity.id
_entity.type
_entity.pdbx_description
1 polymer ?
#
loop_
_entity_poly.entity_id
_entity_poly.type
_entity_poly.pdbx_seq_one_letter_code
_entity_poly.pdbx_strand_id
1 'polypeptide(L)'
;IASEKGFVGMSHGGSVGLTPYLAMVASILYMMAADGELSEQECSQLQSVVGGDDQILHRAVQYVETHSIDHFLSEIPNALEGDDRLCMLMNVCDSIMADGEMAKAEMSLFSRMLNALGHSRETFKPYFQTISIKNKRSVFGVFDDTAVTNALTPQVALAASVLYMMSADGSMA
;
A
#
# COMPACT_ATOMS: atom_id res chain seq x y z
N ILE A 1 59.14 -17.41 5.88
CA ILE A 1 58.12 -17.40 6.98
C ILE A 1 57.11 -16.36 6.56
N ALA A 2 56.09 -16.81 5.84
CA ALA A 2 54.99 -16.00 5.39
C ALA A 2 53.81 -16.22 6.37
N SER A 3 53.34 -15.13 6.96
CA SER A 3 52.15 -15.14 7.84
C SER A 3 50.91 -14.90 7.01
N GLU A 4 50.08 -15.92 6.83
CA GLU A 4 48.74 -15.80 6.29
C GLU A 4 47.84 -15.09 7.32
N LYS A 5 47.46 -13.85 7.02
CA LYS A 5 46.36 -13.21 7.70
C LYS A 5 45.03 -13.66 7.02
N GLY A 6 44.34 -14.59 7.67
CA GLY A 6 43.01 -14.98 7.28
C GLY A 6 42.05 -13.79 7.30
N PHE A 7 41.42 -13.54 6.16
CA PHE A 7 40.30 -12.64 6.02
C PHE A 7 39.09 -13.30 6.66
N VAL A 8 38.78 -12.89 7.89
CA VAL A 8 37.56 -13.28 8.56
C VAL A 8 36.40 -12.54 7.86
N GLY A 9 35.70 -13.28 7.01
CA GLY A 9 34.47 -12.79 6.39
C GLY A 9 33.43 -12.48 7.46
N MET A 10 33.19 -11.21 7.70
CA MET A 10 32.00 -10.76 8.46
C MET A 10 30.78 -11.03 7.62
N SER A 11 30.14 -12.19 7.86
CA SER A 11 28.77 -12.42 7.46
C SER A 11 27.87 -11.56 8.35
N HIS A 12 27.61 -10.33 7.93
CA HIS A 12 26.51 -9.54 8.49
C HIS A 12 25.19 -10.04 7.90
N GLY A 13 24.79 -11.22 8.33
CA GLY A 13 23.42 -11.69 8.25
C GLY A 13 22.62 -11.05 9.39
N GLY A 14 22.56 -9.72 9.45
CA GLY A 14 21.59 -9.06 10.28
C GLY A 14 20.21 -9.31 9.67
N SER A 15 19.35 -10.09 10.34
CA SER A 15 17.94 -10.12 10.01
C SER A 15 17.45 -8.67 10.01
N VAL A 16 17.01 -8.19 8.87
CA VAL A 16 16.44 -6.85 8.74
C VAL A 16 15.12 -6.90 9.51
N GLY A 17 15.11 -6.38 10.73
CA GLY A 17 13.91 -6.33 11.56
C GLY A 17 12.79 -5.62 10.78
N LEU A 18 11.59 -6.17 10.85
CA LEU A 18 10.41 -5.61 10.19
C LEU A 18 10.05 -4.26 10.85
N THR A 19 10.31 -3.15 10.18
CA THR A 19 9.87 -1.82 10.62
C THR A 19 8.43 -1.55 10.13
N PRO A 20 7.67 -0.63 10.74
CA PRO A 20 6.32 -0.30 10.28
C PRO A 20 6.25 0.05 8.79
N TYR A 21 7.19 0.85 8.31
CA TYR A 21 7.23 1.23 6.90
C TYR A 21 7.57 0.05 5.97
N LEU A 22 8.55 -0.78 6.36
CA LEU A 22 8.87 -2.00 5.63
C LEU A 22 7.69 -2.98 5.63
N ALA A 23 6.96 -3.11 6.75
CA ALA A 23 5.76 -3.95 6.85
C ALA A 23 4.67 -3.50 5.88
N MET A 24 4.45 -2.19 5.76
CA MET A 24 3.47 -1.63 4.83
C MET A 24 3.83 -1.93 3.37
N VAL A 25 5.06 -1.67 2.95
CA VAL A 25 5.51 -1.92 1.56
C VAL A 25 5.50 -3.42 1.25
N ALA A 26 5.99 -4.26 2.17
CA ALA A 26 5.95 -5.72 2.02
C ALA A 26 4.51 -6.26 1.93
N SER A 27 3.56 -5.68 2.69
CA SER A 27 2.15 -6.06 2.62
C SER A 27 1.57 -5.87 1.22
N ILE A 28 1.84 -4.73 0.60
CA ILE A 28 1.39 -4.43 -0.76
C ILE A 28 2.02 -5.41 -1.75
N LEU A 29 3.32 -5.69 -1.64
CA LEU A 29 4.00 -6.66 -2.50
C LEU A 29 3.44 -8.08 -2.36
N TYR A 30 3.11 -8.54 -1.14
CA TYR A 30 2.45 -9.83 -0.95
C TYR A 30 1.05 -9.85 -1.57
N MET A 31 0.30 -8.74 -1.54
CA MET A 31 -0.99 -8.63 -2.18
C MET A 31 -0.87 -8.72 -3.70
N MET A 32 0.02 -7.93 -4.29
CA MET A 32 0.30 -7.95 -5.73
C MET A 32 0.76 -9.32 -6.23
N ALA A 33 1.46 -10.10 -5.38
CA ALA A 33 1.88 -11.46 -5.71
C ALA A 33 0.78 -12.52 -5.52
N ALA A 34 -0.34 -12.18 -4.88
CA ALA A 34 -1.34 -13.16 -4.49
C ALA A 34 -2.13 -13.73 -5.67
N ASP A 35 -2.38 -12.96 -6.71
CA ASP A 35 -3.07 -13.40 -7.93
C ASP A 35 -2.11 -13.57 -9.12
N GLY A 36 -0.87 -13.07 -9.01
CA GLY A 36 0.16 -13.17 -10.03
C GLY A 36 0.02 -12.17 -11.17
N GLU A 37 -0.90 -11.23 -11.09
CA GLU A 37 -1.11 -10.16 -12.06
C GLU A 37 -0.74 -8.81 -11.42
N LEU A 38 0.04 -8.00 -12.13
CA LEU A 38 0.43 -6.66 -11.72
C LEU A 38 -0.29 -5.64 -12.60
N SER A 39 -1.24 -4.91 -12.03
CA SER A 39 -1.89 -3.82 -12.72
C SER A 39 -1.04 -2.54 -12.71
N GLU A 40 -1.20 -1.68 -13.73
CA GLU A 40 -0.54 -0.36 -13.74
C GLU A 40 -0.97 0.50 -12.54
N GLN A 41 -2.21 0.34 -12.09
CA GLN A 41 -2.77 1.05 -10.95
C GLN A 41 -2.09 0.65 -9.63
N GLU A 42 -1.87 -0.65 -9.42
CA GLU A 42 -1.17 -1.16 -8.24
C GLU A 42 0.30 -0.70 -8.20
N CYS A 43 0.99 -0.76 -9.35
CA CYS A 43 2.34 -0.23 -9.47
C CYS A 43 2.40 1.28 -9.13
N SER A 44 1.44 2.07 -9.62
CA SER A 44 1.33 3.49 -9.31
C SER A 44 1.06 3.73 -7.83
N GLN A 45 0.19 2.92 -7.21
CA GLN A 45 -0.12 3.01 -5.79
C GLN A 45 1.10 2.65 -4.93
N LEU A 46 1.81 1.58 -5.30
CA LEU A 46 3.06 1.19 -4.62
C LEU A 46 4.08 2.33 -4.67
N GLN A 47 4.28 2.94 -5.84
CA GLN A 47 5.17 4.11 -5.98
C GLN A 47 4.73 5.29 -5.11
N SER A 48 3.43 5.54 -5.01
CA SER A 48 2.86 6.58 -4.14
C SER A 48 3.16 6.33 -2.66
N VAL A 49 3.02 5.07 -2.21
CA VAL A 49 3.32 4.67 -0.82
C VAL A 49 4.80 4.75 -0.53
N VAL A 50 5.64 4.32 -1.47
CA VAL A 50 7.12 4.34 -1.34
C VAL A 50 7.69 5.76 -1.41
N GLY A 51 6.97 6.70 -2.04
CA GLY A 51 7.39 8.10 -2.13
C GLY A 51 8.74 8.32 -2.81
N GLY A 52 9.16 7.38 -3.67
CA GLY A 52 10.46 7.43 -4.37
C GLY A 52 11.65 6.92 -3.54
N ASP A 53 11.41 6.28 -2.40
CA ASP A 53 12.46 5.63 -1.60
C ASP A 53 12.80 4.24 -2.18
N ASP A 54 13.72 4.21 -3.15
CA ASP A 54 14.18 2.98 -3.78
C ASP A 54 14.82 1.99 -2.78
N GLN A 55 15.36 2.47 -1.67
CA GLN A 55 15.99 1.60 -0.67
C GLN A 55 14.96 0.78 0.08
N ILE A 56 13.83 1.38 0.48
CA ILE A 56 12.77 0.64 1.17
C ILE A 56 12.11 -0.36 0.23
N LEU A 57 11.92 0.02 -1.05
CA LEU A 57 11.38 -0.90 -2.05
C LEU A 57 12.29 -2.12 -2.24
N HIS A 58 13.61 -1.90 -2.42
CA HIS A 58 14.57 -2.99 -2.57
C HIS A 58 14.57 -3.92 -1.34
N ARG A 59 14.54 -3.35 -0.12
CA ARG A 59 14.46 -4.14 1.11
C ARG A 59 13.15 -4.92 1.24
N ALA A 60 12.04 -4.35 0.80
CA ALA A 60 10.75 -5.02 0.83
C ALA A 60 10.70 -6.19 -0.16
N VAL A 61 11.23 -6.02 -1.37
CA VAL A 61 11.37 -7.10 -2.37
C VAL A 61 12.23 -8.22 -1.78
N GLN A 62 13.40 -7.91 -1.25
CA GLN A 62 14.29 -8.90 -0.63
C GLN A 62 13.61 -9.63 0.54
N TYR A 63 12.81 -8.92 1.35
CA TYR A 63 12.06 -9.53 2.44
C TYR A 63 11.01 -10.51 1.91
N VAL A 64 10.20 -10.11 0.92
CA VAL A 64 9.15 -10.94 0.31
C VAL A 64 9.74 -12.18 -0.39
N GLU A 65 10.90 -12.06 -1.03
CA GLU A 65 11.59 -13.19 -1.67
C GLU A 65 12.14 -14.20 -0.66
N THR A 66 12.52 -13.77 0.53
CA THR A 66 13.20 -14.61 1.53
C THR A 66 12.29 -15.14 2.64
N HIS A 67 11.11 -14.54 2.82
CA HIS A 67 10.17 -14.91 3.87
C HIS A 67 8.82 -15.31 3.27
N SER A 68 8.19 -16.33 3.86
CA SER A 68 6.83 -16.70 3.47
C SER A 68 5.80 -15.72 4.03
N ILE A 69 4.62 -15.69 3.40
CA ILE A 69 3.49 -14.91 3.91
C ILE A 69 3.08 -15.32 5.35
N ASP A 70 3.21 -16.60 5.69
CA ASP A 70 2.89 -17.07 7.05
C ASP A 70 3.88 -16.53 8.08
N HIS A 71 5.15 -16.47 7.73
CA HIS A 71 6.17 -15.84 8.57
C HIS A 71 5.88 -14.34 8.75
N PHE A 72 5.63 -13.62 7.66
CA PHE A 72 5.26 -12.21 7.70
C PHE A 72 4.05 -11.94 8.60
N LEU A 73 2.95 -12.73 8.45
CA LEU A 73 1.75 -12.59 9.27
C LEU A 73 1.99 -12.86 10.76
N SER A 74 3.02 -13.64 11.11
CA SER A 74 3.43 -13.84 12.50
C SER A 74 4.24 -12.69 13.08
N GLU A 75 4.93 -11.91 12.24
CA GLU A 75 5.80 -10.81 12.66
C GLU A 75 5.09 -9.45 12.73
N ILE A 76 4.14 -9.17 11.81
CA ILE A 76 3.50 -7.86 11.72
C ILE A 76 2.83 -7.37 13.01
N PRO A 77 2.24 -8.23 13.89
CA PRO A 77 1.68 -7.75 15.14
C PRO A 77 2.71 -7.13 16.09
N ASN A 78 3.97 -7.56 15.97
CA ASN A 78 5.08 -7.06 16.79
C ASN A 78 5.76 -5.82 16.16
N ALA A 79 5.62 -5.65 14.85
CA ALA A 79 6.19 -4.52 14.11
C ALA A 79 5.30 -3.28 14.14
N LEU A 80 4.00 -3.44 14.46
CA LEU A 80 2.99 -2.39 14.37
C LEU A 80 2.26 -2.23 15.69
N GLU A 81 2.08 -0.99 16.13
CA GLU A 81 1.37 -0.66 17.36
C GLU A 81 0.23 0.34 17.09
N GLY A 82 -0.82 0.27 17.92
CA GLY A 82 -1.91 1.23 17.90
C GLY A 82 -2.49 1.50 16.51
N ASP A 83 -2.47 2.77 16.12
CA ASP A 83 -3.03 3.25 14.86
C ASP A 83 -2.24 2.82 13.61
N ASP A 84 -0.97 2.39 13.77
CA ASP A 84 -0.14 1.91 12.64
C ASP A 84 -0.76 0.68 11.98
N ARG A 85 -1.39 -0.20 12.78
CA ARG A 85 -2.10 -1.39 12.29
C ARG A 85 -3.24 -1.02 11.35
N LEU A 86 -4.06 -0.06 11.79
CA LEU A 86 -5.19 0.42 10.99
C LEU A 86 -4.69 1.18 9.76
N CYS A 87 -3.68 2.03 9.91
CA CYS A 87 -3.05 2.75 8.81
C CYS A 87 -2.54 1.78 7.72
N MET A 88 -1.81 0.75 8.10
CA MET A 88 -1.34 -0.28 7.18
C MET A 88 -2.51 -0.97 6.45
N LEU A 89 -3.52 -1.42 7.20
CA LEU A 89 -4.70 -2.09 6.62
C LEU A 89 -5.46 -1.19 5.64
N MET A 90 -5.58 0.10 5.94
CA MET A 90 -6.25 1.05 5.04
C MET A 90 -5.45 1.26 3.75
N ASN A 91 -4.13 1.42 3.83
CA ASN A 91 -3.27 1.59 2.65
C ASN A 91 -3.26 0.33 1.78
N VAL A 92 -3.16 -0.86 2.38
CA VAL A 92 -3.24 -2.14 1.66
C VAL A 92 -4.60 -2.27 0.98
N CYS A 93 -5.70 -2.00 1.69
CA CYS A 93 -7.05 -2.07 1.12
C CYS A 93 -7.22 -1.07 -0.04
N ASP A 94 -6.68 0.13 0.09
CA ASP A 94 -6.73 1.16 -0.96
C ASP A 94 -5.94 0.74 -2.19
N SER A 95 -4.79 0.12 -1.99
CA SER A 95 -3.94 -0.39 -3.08
C SER A 95 -4.64 -1.47 -3.90
N ILE A 96 -5.18 -2.50 -3.24
CA ILE A 96 -5.86 -3.61 -3.93
C ILE A 96 -7.24 -3.24 -4.51
N MET A 97 -7.79 -2.10 -4.11
CA MET A 97 -9.05 -1.57 -4.66
C MET A 97 -8.83 -0.42 -5.65
N ALA A 98 -7.60 -0.20 -6.09
CA ALA A 98 -7.28 0.93 -6.97
C ALA A 98 -7.99 0.87 -8.32
N ASP A 99 -8.30 -0.32 -8.84
CA ASP A 99 -9.10 -0.59 -10.04
C ASP A 99 -10.60 -0.71 -9.77
N GLY A 100 -11.01 -0.73 -8.48
CA GLY A 100 -12.40 -0.84 -8.03
C GLY A 100 -12.87 -2.27 -7.75
N GLU A 101 -12.04 -3.27 -7.95
CA GLU A 101 -12.32 -4.67 -7.71
C GLU A 101 -11.23 -5.29 -6.81
N MET A 102 -11.59 -6.32 -6.07
CA MET A 102 -10.66 -7.08 -5.24
C MET A 102 -10.73 -8.55 -5.65
N ALA A 103 -9.62 -9.11 -6.10
CA ALA A 103 -9.53 -10.51 -6.47
C ALA A 103 -9.79 -11.42 -5.26
N LYS A 104 -10.26 -12.65 -5.51
CA LYS A 104 -10.54 -13.61 -4.41
C LYS A 104 -9.30 -13.97 -3.60
N ALA A 105 -8.15 -14.06 -4.25
CA ALA A 105 -6.88 -14.35 -3.60
C ALA A 105 -6.48 -13.20 -2.65
N GLU A 106 -6.58 -11.97 -3.11
CA GLU A 106 -6.32 -10.76 -2.32
C GLU A 106 -7.28 -10.64 -1.12
N MET A 107 -8.59 -10.86 -1.35
CA MET A 107 -9.59 -10.85 -0.28
C MET A 107 -9.30 -11.89 0.81
N SER A 108 -8.82 -13.08 0.41
CA SER A 108 -8.40 -14.12 1.33
C SER A 108 -7.18 -13.69 2.14
N LEU A 109 -6.16 -13.18 1.47
CA LEU A 109 -4.94 -12.73 2.12
C LEU A 109 -5.19 -11.51 3.01
N PHE A 110 -5.97 -10.53 2.55
CA PHE A 110 -6.37 -9.37 3.35
C PHE A 110 -7.11 -9.76 4.62
N SER A 111 -8.00 -10.78 4.52
CA SER A 111 -8.70 -11.30 5.71
C SER A 111 -7.73 -11.93 6.72
N ARG A 112 -6.66 -12.57 6.26
CA ARG A 112 -5.61 -13.11 7.14
C ARG A 112 -4.81 -11.98 7.82
N MET A 113 -4.50 -10.90 7.08
CA MET A 113 -3.82 -9.72 7.65
C MET A 113 -4.69 -9.02 8.70
N LEU A 114 -6.01 -8.83 8.43
CA LEU A 114 -6.95 -8.31 9.41
C LEU A 114 -6.88 -9.09 10.72
N ASN A 115 -7.00 -10.42 10.64
CA ASN A 115 -6.98 -11.30 11.81
C ASN A 115 -5.62 -11.24 12.54
N ALA A 116 -4.51 -11.24 11.83
CA ALA A 116 -3.18 -11.14 12.40
C ALA A 116 -2.99 -9.85 13.20
N LEU A 117 -3.57 -8.75 12.74
CA LEU A 117 -3.50 -7.44 13.41
C LEU A 117 -4.60 -7.20 14.45
N GLY A 118 -5.40 -8.22 14.74
CA GLY A 118 -6.45 -8.16 15.77
C GLY A 118 -7.72 -7.43 15.33
N HIS A 119 -7.93 -7.29 14.01
CA HIS A 119 -9.15 -6.73 13.44
C HIS A 119 -10.04 -7.84 12.86
N SER A 120 -11.36 -7.59 12.83
CA SER A 120 -12.32 -8.44 12.12
C SER A 120 -12.86 -7.72 10.88
N ARG A 121 -13.54 -8.46 10.02
CA ARG A 121 -14.25 -7.86 8.88
C ARG A 121 -15.31 -6.85 9.34
N GLU A 122 -15.97 -7.11 10.46
CA GLU A 122 -17.00 -6.25 11.03
C GLU A 122 -16.40 -4.93 11.52
N THR A 123 -15.27 -4.97 12.23
CA THR A 123 -14.58 -3.78 12.73
C THR A 123 -13.97 -2.96 11.61
N PHE A 124 -13.53 -3.59 10.52
CA PHE A 124 -12.94 -2.90 9.37
C PHE A 124 -13.97 -2.41 8.34
N LYS A 125 -15.21 -2.91 8.39
CA LYS A 125 -16.26 -2.59 7.40
C LYS A 125 -16.45 -1.10 7.11
N PRO A 126 -16.48 -0.17 8.09
CA PRO A 126 -16.64 1.26 7.82
C PRO A 126 -15.52 1.83 6.95
N TYR A 127 -14.28 1.40 7.20
CA TYR A 127 -13.10 1.83 6.44
C TYR A 127 -13.15 1.28 5.02
N PHE A 128 -13.47 -0.01 4.86
CA PHE A 128 -13.66 -0.64 3.56
C PHE A 128 -14.72 0.08 2.72
N GLN A 129 -15.87 0.44 3.31
CA GLN A 129 -16.91 1.19 2.62
C GLN A 129 -16.44 2.56 2.15
N THR A 130 -15.68 3.27 3.00
CA THR A 130 -15.11 4.58 2.66
C THR A 130 -14.13 4.48 1.49
N ILE A 131 -13.23 3.49 1.52
CA ILE A 131 -12.25 3.22 0.45
C ILE A 131 -12.97 2.83 -0.84
N SER A 132 -13.99 1.96 -0.76
CA SER A 132 -14.81 1.58 -1.91
C SER A 132 -15.48 2.78 -2.56
N ILE A 133 -16.04 3.69 -1.77
CA ILE A 133 -16.66 4.92 -2.29
C ILE A 133 -15.61 5.83 -2.93
N LYS A 134 -14.47 6.02 -2.26
CA LYS A 134 -13.34 6.81 -2.78
C LYS A 134 -12.87 6.30 -4.15
N ASN A 135 -12.75 4.97 -4.31
CA ASN A 135 -12.21 4.34 -5.52
C ASN A 135 -13.28 4.10 -6.62
N LYS A 136 -14.53 4.46 -6.35
CA LYS A 136 -15.62 4.29 -7.32
C LYS A 136 -15.53 5.31 -8.47
N ARG A 137 -14.65 5.04 -9.44
CA ARG A 137 -14.38 5.92 -10.60
C ARG A 137 -15.61 6.17 -11.46
N SER A 138 -16.60 5.26 -11.48
CA SER A 138 -17.82 5.42 -12.25
C SER A 138 -18.66 6.64 -11.85
N VAL A 139 -18.47 7.17 -10.64
CA VAL A 139 -19.12 8.43 -10.20
C VAL A 139 -18.59 9.63 -10.99
N PHE A 140 -17.36 9.54 -11.49
CA PHE A 140 -16.69 10.55 -12.30
C PHE A 140 -16.65 10.15 -13.78
N GLY A 141 -17.52 9.20 -14.20
CA GLY A 141 -17.56 8.68 -15.55
C GLY A 141 -17.59 9.80 -16.61
N VAL A 142 -16.99 9.52 -17.75
CA VAL A 142 -16.87 10.43 -18.88
C VAL A 142 -18.27 10.92 -19.27
N PHE A 143 -18.51 12.21 -19.06
CA PHE A 143 -19.65 12.87 -19.67
C PHE A 143 -19.31 13.08 -21.15
N ASP A 144 -19.85 12.22 -21.99
CA ASP A 144 -19.67 12.24 -23.45
C ASP A 144 -20.48 13.38 -24.10
N ASP A 145 -20.99 14.31 -23.31
CA ASP A 145 -21.82 15.41 -23.77
C ASP A 145 -20.95 16.67 -23.99
N THR A 146 -20.66 16.94 -25.27
CA THR A 146 -19.97 18.14 -25.74
C THR A 146 -20.71 19.45 -25.38
N ALA A 147 -21.95 19.40 -24.91
CA ALA A 147 -22.72 20.56 -24.45
C ALA A 147 -22.31 21.06 -23.04
N VAL A 148 -21.51 20.29 -22.31
CA VAL A 148 -21.16 20.57 -20.89
C VAL A 148 -19.80 21.25 -20.74
N THR A 149 -19.20 21.80 -21.79
CA THR A 149 -17.87 22.40 -21.75
C THR A 149 -17.69 23.58 -20.78
N ASN A 150 -18.77 24.09 -20.18
CA ASN A 150 -18.72 25.16 -19.18
C ASN A 150 -19.41 24.83 -17.84
N ALA A 151 -19.82 23.59 -17.62
CA ALA A 151 -20.45 23.21 -16.36
C ALA A 151 -19.41 22.66 -15.37
N LEU A 152 -19.66 22.89 -14.08
CA LEU A 152 -18.87 22.31 -12.98
C LEU A 152 -19.14 20.81 -12.95
N THR A 153 -18.33 20.03 -13.66
CA THR A 153 -18.40 18.56 -13.60
C THR A 153 -17.89 18.03 -12.26
N PRO A 154 -18.25 16.82 -11.83
CA PRO A 154 -17.70 16.24 -10.60
C PRO A 154 -16.17 16.19 -10.58
N GLN A 155 -15.51 15.92 -11.73
CA GLN A 155 -14.06 15.93 -11.85
C GLN A 155 -13.48 17.34 -11.65
N VAL A 156 -14.09 18.33 -12.28
CA VAL A 156 -13.67 19.75 -12.14
C VAL A 156 -13.92 20.22 -10.70
N ALA A 157 -15.05 19.83 -10.09
CA ALA A 157 -15.34 20.14 -8.70
C ALA A 157 -14.31 19.53 -7.75
N LEU A 158 -13.94 18.25 -7.96
CA LEU A 158 -12.92 17.60 -7.16
C LEU A 158 -11.55 18.26 -7.34
N ALA A 159 -11.13 18.47 -8.58
CA ALA A 159 -9.84 19.13 -8.87
C ALA A 159 -9.77 20.54 -8.29
N ALA A 160 -10.84 21.33 -8.45
CA ALA A 160 -10.93 22.66 -7.87
C ALA A 160 -10.86 22.62 -6.33
N SER A 161 -11.59 21.68 -5.70
CA SER A 161 -11.55 21.52 -4.24
C SER A 161 -10.15 21.19 -3.74
N VAL A 162 -9.43 20.28 -4.40
CA VAL A 162 -8.03 19.95 -4.06
C VAL A 162 -7.13 21.17 -4.23
N LEU A 163 -7.25 21.91 -5.34
CA LEU A 163 -6.47 23.12 -5.57
C LEU A 163 -6.76 24.20 -4.53
N TYR A 164 -8.02 24.41 -4.14
CA TYR A 164 -8.39 25.34 -3.07
C TYR A 164 -7.79 24.91 -1.72
N MET A 165 -7.82 23.64 -1.41
CA MET A 165 -7.20 23.11 -0.17
C MET A 165 -5.67 23.30 -0.19
N MET A 166 -5.02 23.03 -1.31
CA MET A 166 -3.57 23.22 -1.46
C MET A 166 -3.16 24.71 -1.40
N SER A 167 -4.04 25.62 -1.79
CA SER A 167 -3.78 27.06 -1.73
C SER A 167 -4.12 27.69 -0.38
N ALA A 168 -4.79 26.97 0.51
CA ALA A 168 -5.28 27.50 1.79
C ALA A 168 -4.17 27.93 2.77
N ASP A 169 -2.97 27.32 2.64
CA ASP A 169 -1.78 27.68 3.41
C ASP A 169 -0.90 28.76 2.74
N GLY A 170 -1.29 29.25 1.56
CA GLY A 170 -0.57 30.29 0.82
C GLY A 170 0.71 29.81 0.12
N SER A 171 0.98 28.50 0.10
CA SER A 171 2.21 27.92 -0.45
C SER A 171 1.93 27.06 -1.71
N MET A 172 1.34 27.66 -2.75
CA MET A 172 1.46 27.06 -4.08
C MET A 172 2.79 27.50 -4.69
N ALA A 173 3.77 26.61 -4.63
CA ALA A 173 5.04 26.76 -5.32
C ALA A 173 4.95 26.17 -6.73
#